data_47ac5386e4c8d37aa53b399ebde38eb4
#
_entry.id   47ac5386e4c8d37aa53b399ebde38eb4
#
_cell.length_a   1.000
_cell.length_b   1.000
_cell.length_c   1.000
_cell.angle_alpha   90.00
_cell.angle_beta   90.00
_cell.angle_gamma   90.00
#
_symmetry.space_group_name_H-M   'P 1'
#
loop_
_entity.id
_entity.type
_entity.pdbx_description
1 polymer ?
#
loop_
_entity_poly.entity_id
_entity_poly.type
_entity_poly.pdbx_seq_one_letter_code
_entity_poly.pdbx_strand_id
1 'polypeptide(L)'
;MNRFERKKRTTEEKLQAALMKLMGKKSFPDITVSELCRAADVNRTTFYAHYKSTVDALEALEAQLIRKFLARMEEVIPSGTKLTWAAAQNMALAVAALSYVKEHRNEYRLYHSLTAFHKAEHRKGMFETIFVPWLTSCGETDRNRMKYEMHYYLGGVHALVERWLSRDCAEPVEEIAALIRRVMTGPGTETEEQQ
;
A
#
# COMPACT_ATOMS: atom_id res chain seq x y z
N MET A 1 -17.96 -21.49 2.61
CA MET A 1 -17.62 -20.76 3.86
C MET A 1 -18.62 -21.14 4.93
N ASN A 2 -18.15 -21.76 6.01
CA ASN A 2 -19.01 -22.23 7.10
C ASN A 2 -19.45 -21.06 8.03
N ARG A 3 -20.42 -21.32 8.93
CA ARG A 3 -20.97 -20.31 9.87
C ARG A 3 -19.89 -19.73 10.79
N PHE A 4 -18.91 -20.52 11.18
CA PHE A 4 -17.83 -20.10 12.08
C PHE A 4 -16.87 -19.14 11.38
N GLU A 5 -16.44 -19.45 10.16
CA GLU A 5 -15.58 -18.58 9.34
C GLU A 5 -16.23 -17.23 9.04
N ARG A 6 -17.55 -17.23 8.77
CA ARG A 6 -18.32 -16.01 8.56
C ARG A 6 -18.33 -15.12 9.81
N LYS A 7 -18.54 -15.72 11.00
CA LYS A 7 -18.53 -14.98 12.26
C LYS A 7 -17.14 -14.43 12.58
N LYS A 8 -16.09 -15.23 12.34
CA LYS A 8 -14.71 -14.81 12.51
C LYS A 8 -14.39 -13.59 11.64
N ARG A 9 -14.70 -13.65 10.34
CA ARG A 9 -14.50 -12.54 9.39
C ARG A 9 -15.26 -11.28 9.81
N THR A 10 -16.50 -11.40 10.23
CA THR A 10 -17.30 -10.25 10.71
C THR A 10 -16.67 -9.58 11.92
N THR A 11 -16.07 -10.33 12.84
CA THR A 11 -15.37 -9.79 14.01
C THR A 11 -14.10 -9.05 13.60
N GLU A 12 -13.31 -9.62 12.71
CA GLU A 12 -12.10 -8.98 12.16
C GLU A 12 -12.43 -7.67 11.45
N GLU A 13 -13.47 -7.66 10.61
CA GLU A 13 -13.95 -6.45 9.92
C GLU A 13 -14.38 -5.34 10.91
N LYS A 14 -15.08 -5.70 12.01
CA LYS A 14 -15.46 -4.74 13.05
C LYS A 14 -14.24 -4.15 13.77
N LEU A 15 -13.27 -5.00 14.14
CA LEU A 15 -12.04 -4.55 14.80
C LEU A 15 -11.20 -3.65 13.91
N GLN A 16 -11.06 -3.98 12.63
CA GLN A 16 -10.33 -3.19 11.65
C GLN A 16 -11.00 -1.84 11.37
N ALA A 17 -12.33 -1.81 11.22
CA ALA A 17 -13.07 -0.56 11.06
C ALA A 17 -12.96 0.34 12.29
N ALA A 18 -13.02 -0.25 13.49
CA ALA A 18 -12.83 0.49 14.74
C ALA A 18 -11.40 1.03 14.89
N LEU A 19 -10.40 0.25 14.50
CA LEU A 19 -9.00 0.67 14.49
C LEU A 19 -8.79 1.87 13.56
N MET A 20 -9.26 1.81 12.32
CA MET A 20 -9.21 2.94 11.38
C MET A 20 -9.90 4.20 11.95
N LYS A 21 -11.07 4.04 12.57
CA LYS A 21 -11.79 5.16 13.18
C LYS A 21 -11.03 5.81 14.35
N LEU A 22 -10.33 5.01 15.16
CA LEU A 22 -9.52 5.49 16.27
C LEU A 22 -8.27 6.20 15.76
N MET A 23 -7.61 5.65 14.75
CA MET A 23 -6.42 6.23 14.11
C MET A 23 -6.72 7.58 13.43
N GLY A 24 -7.94 7.80 12.96
CA GLY A 24 -8.36 9.11 12.48
C GLY A 24 -8.51 10.18 13.58
N LYS A 25 -8.39 9.81 14.87
CA LYS A 25 -8.61 10.71 16.02
C LYS A 25 -7.37 10.90 16.87
N LYS A 26 -6.44 9.93 16.88
CA LYS A 26 -5.23 9.96 17.70
C LYS A 26 -4.14 9.07 17.11
N SER A 27 -2.91 9.26 17.55
CA SER A 27 -1.76 8.46 17.14
C SER A 27 -1.93 6.98 17.50
N PHE A 28 -1.46 6.09 16.62
CA PHE A 28 -1.59 4.65 16.82
C PHE A 28 -0.99 4.14 18.14
N PRO A 29 0.22 4.61 18.60
CA PRO A 29 0.78 4.17 19.88
C PRO A 29 -0.13 4.43 21.09
N ASP A 30 -1.04 5.40 20.99
CA ASP A 30 -1.97 5.76 22.07
C ASP A 30 -3.26 4.92 22.06
N ILE A 31 -3.42 4.02 21.08
CA ILE A 31 -4.61 3.17 20.95
C ILE A 31 -4.41 1.91 21.80
N THR A 32 -5.29 1.75 22.80
CA THR A 32 -5.27 0.57 23.68
C THR A 32 -6.22 -0.52 23.21
N VAL A 33 -5.94 -1.78 23.56
CA VAL A 33 -6.85 -2.91 23.30
C VAL A 33 -8.24 -2.66 23.87
N SER A 34 -8.32 -2.04 25.07
CA SER A 34 -9.61 -1.75 25.72
C SER A 34 -10.46 -0.75 24.93
N GLU A 35 -9.84 0.28 24.37
CA GLU A 35 -10.51 1.26 23.52
C GLU A 35 -10.94 0.65 22.19
N LEU A 36 -10.07 -0.16 21.58
CA LEU A 36 -10.37 -0.86 20.34
C LEU A 36 -11.55 -1.82 20.50
N CYS A 37 -11.55 -2.62 21.57
CA CYS A 37 -12.64 -3.51 21.90
C CYS A 37 -13.97 -2.78 22.11
N ARG A 38 -13.95 -1.67 22.85
CA ARG A 38 -15.13 -0.83 23.07
C ARG A 38 -15.65 -0.22 21.78
N ALA A 39 -14.76 0.30 20.93
CA ALA A 39 -15.11 0.91 19.65
C ALA A 39 -15.68 -0.10 18.64
N ALA A 40 -15.24 -1.35 18.72
CA ALA A 40 -15.67 -2.45 17.84
C ALA A 40 -16.92 -3.19 18.37
N ASP A 41 -17.36 -2.91 19.59
CA ASP A 41 -18.37 -3.70 20.32
C ASP A 41 -17.98 -5.21 20.39
N VAL A 42 -16.74 -5.46 20.84
CA VAL A 42 -16.14 -6.79 20.98
C VAL A 42 -15.52 -6.91 22.36
N ASN A 43 -15.69 -8.04 23.04
CA ASN A 43 -15.04 -8.26 24.33
C ASN A 43 -13.53 -8.59 24.15
N ARG A 44 -12.74 -8.39 25.23
CA ARG A 44 -11.28 -8.63 25.21
C ARG A 44 -10.91 -10.08 24.91
N THR A 45 -11.68 -11.04 25.38
CA THR A 45 -11.44 -12.48 25.12
C THR A 45 -11.58 -12.76 23.63
N THR A 46 -12.60 -12.19 23.00
CA THR A 46 -12.80 -12.31 21.54
C THR A 46 -11.67 -11.59 20.78
N PHE A 47 -11.22 -10.41 21.23
CA PHE A 47 -10.07 -9.74 20.64
C PHE A 47 -8.83 -10.65 20.65
N TYR A 48 -8.48 -11.22 21.81
CA TYR A 48 -7.31 -12.07 21.95
C TYR A 48 -7.42 -13.43 21.23
N ALA A 49 -8.63 -13.84 20.83
CA ALA A 49 -8.82 -14.98 19.93
C ALA A 49 -8.43 -14.66 18.47
N HIS A 50 -8.33 -13.37 18.09
CA HIS A 50 -7.97 -12.93 16.75
C HIS A 50 -6.58 -12.29 16.67
N TYR A 51 -6.20 -11.49 17.68
CA TYR A 51 -4.99 -10.68 17.68
C TYR A 51 -4.29 -10.72 19.03
N LYS A 52 -2.97 -10.78 19.04
CA LYS A 52 -2.16 -10.78 20.27
C LYS A 52 -2.01 -9.37 20.84
N SER A 53 -2.06 -8.34 20.00
CA SER A 53 -1.86 -6.94 20.37
C SER A 53 -2.56 -6.00 19.38
N THR A 54 -2.57 -4.69 19.66
CA THR A 54 -3.00 -3.68 18.71
C THR A 54 -2.10 -3.64 17.47
N VAL A 55 -0.80 -3.94 17.61
CA VAL A 55 0.16 -4.04 16.50
C VAL A 55 -0.23 -5.17 15.55
N ASP A 56 -0.54 -6.35 16.07
CA ASP A 56 -0.99 -7.51 15.29
C ASP A 56 -2.29 -7.20 14.53
N ALA A 57 -3.22 -6.47 15.15
CA ALA A 57 -4.44 -5.99 14.51
C ALA A 57 -4.15 -4.97 13.38
N LEU A 58 -3.14 -4.11 13.55
CA LEU A 58 -2.69 -3.18 12.53
C LEU A 58 -2.07 -3.90 11.33
N GLU A 59 -1.17 -4.85 11.58
CA GLU A 59 -0.55 -5.66 10.53
C GLU A 59 -1.59 -6.41 9.69
N ALA A 60 -2.64 -6.94 10.34
CA ALA A 60 -3.75 -7.59 9.65
C ALA A 60 -4.57 -6.60 8.80
N LEU A 61 -4.77 -5.37 9.28
CA LEU A 61 -5.42 -4.29 8.53
C LEU A 61 -4.58 -3.91 7.30
N GLU A 62 -3.27 -3.71 7.47
CA GLU A 62 -2.35 -3.41 6.37
C GLU A 62 -2.38 -4.51 5.30
N ALA A 63 -2.27 -5.76 5.72
CA ALA A 63 -2.36 -6.90 4.81
C ALA A 63 -3.70 -6.96 4.05
N GLN A 64 -4.80 -6.53 4.68
CA GLN A 64 -6.10 -6.46 4.03
C GLN A 64 -6.14 -5.35 2.97
N LEU A 65 -5.63 -4.15 3.28
CA LEU A 65 -5.57 -3.03 2.33
C LEU A 65 -4.74 -3.40 1.11
N ILE A 66 -3.58 -4.03 1.32
CA ILE A 66 -2.73 -4.51 0.24
C ILE A 66 -3.44 -5.56 -0.62
N ARG A 67 -4.10 -6.55 -0.01
CA ARG A 67 -4.87 -7.56 -0.77
C ARG A 67 -5.97 -6.94 -1.61
N LYS A 68 -6.73 -5.99 -1.08
CA LYS A 68 -7.77 -5.27 -1.83
C LYS A 68 -7.18 -4.51 -3.02
N PHE A 69 -6.07 -3.83 -2.79
CA PHE A 69 -5.35 -3.10 -3.84
C PHE A 69 -4.87 -4.05 -4.95
N LEU A 70 -4.19 -5.14 -4.58
CA LEU A 70 -3.69 -6.12 -5.55
C LEU A 70 -4.82 -6.77 -6.34
N ALA A 71 -5.92 -7.16 -5.69
CA ALA A 71 -7.10 -7.70 -6.36
C ALA A 71 -7.68 -6.70 -7.40
N ARG A 72 -7.71 -5.40 -7.06
CA ARG A 72 -8.12 -4.37 -8.02
C ARG A 72 -7.16 -4.22 -9.19
N MET A 73 -5.84 -4.32 -8.92
CA MET A 73 -4.84 -4.26 -9.99
C MET A 73 -4.90 -5.48 -10.91
N GLU A 74 -5.20 -6.67 -10.39
CA GLU A 74 -5.41 -7.89 -11.20
C GLU A 74 -6.55 -7.75 -12.20
N GLU A 75 -7.59 -6.96 -11.90
CA GLU A 75 -8.68 -6.68 -12.83
C GLU A 75 -8.26 -5.77 -14.00
N VAL A 76 -7.23 -4.95 -13.81
CA VAL A 76 -6.72 -3.99 -14.79
C VAL A 76 -5.55 -4.57 -15.59
N ILE A 77 -4.78 -5.46 -14.98
CA ILE A 77 -3.63 -6.10 -15.63
C ILE A 77 -4.13 -7.26 -16.49
N PRO A 78 -3.79 -7.34 -17.79
CA PRO A 78 -4.13 -8.49 -18.61
C PRO A 78 -3.66 -9.81 -17.98
N SER A 79 -4.51 -10.82 -18.00
CA SER A 79 -4.22 -12.16 -17.44
C SER A 79 -2.88 -12.69 -17.97
N GLY A 80 -2.00 -13.11 -17.06
CA GLY A 80 -0.67 -13.62 -17.40
C GLY A 80 0.44 -12.57 -17.49
N THR A 81 0.13 -11.28 -17.35
CA THR A 81 1.15 -10.22 -17.27
C THR A 81 1.86 -10.29 -15.92
N LYS A 82 3.16 -10.53 -15.91
CA LYS A 82 3.96 -10.40 -14.69
C LYS A 82 4.08 -8.92 -14.32
N LEU A 83 3.97 -8.59 -13.04
CA LEU A 83 4.30 -7.27 -12.52
C LEU A 83 5.81 -7.07 -12.72
N THR A 84 6.16 -6.44 -13.84
CA THR A 84 7.53 -6.07 -14.19
C THR A 84 7.71 -4.57 -14.02
N TRP A 85 8.94 -4.09 -14.08
CA TRP A 85 9.23 -2.66 -14.13
C TRP A 85 8.53 -1.96 -15.31
N ALA A 86 8.49 -2.60 -16.48
CA ALA A 86 7.76 -2.08 -17.64
C ALA A 86 6.25 -1.94 -17.36
N ALA A 87 5.66 -2.88 -16.62
CA ALA A 87 4.27 -2.75 -16.17
C ALA A 87 4.10 -1.61 -15.16
N ALA A 88 5.07 -1.37 -14.28
CA ALA A 88 5.05 -0.24 -13.33
C ALA A 88 5.15 1.13 -14.04
N GLN A 89 5.75 1.19 -15.23
CA GLN A 89 5.80 2.38 -16.08
C GLN A 89 4.54 2.57 -16.94
N ASN A 90 3.64 1.59 -16.97
CA ASN A 90 2.41 1.69 -17.73
C ASN A 90 1.49 2.77 -17.14
N MET A 91 1.24 3.82 -17.93
CA MET A 91 0.43 4.97 -17.50
C MET A 91 -0.99 4.54 -17.11
N ALA A 92 -1.62 3.63 -17.86
CA ALA A 92 -2.98 3.16 -17.56
C ALA A 92 -3.02 2.42 -16.20
N LEU A 93 -1.99 1.63 -15.89
CA LEU A 93 -1.88 0.95 -14.60
C LEU A 93 -1.62 1.95 -13.46
N ALA A 94 -0.75 2.94 -13.67
CA ALA A 94 -0.49 3.99 -12.69
C ALA A 94 -1.76 4.82 -12.40
N VAL A 95 -2.51 5.19 -13.43
CA VAL A 95 -3.79 5.89 -13.31
C VAL A 95 -4.81 5.03 -12.57
N ALA A 96 -4.94 3.74 -12.90
CA ALA A 96 -5.85 2.83 -12.19
C ALA A 96 -5.49 2.68 -10.71
N ALA A 97 -4.19 2.54 -10.39
CA ALA A 97 -3.71 2.45 -9.02
C ALA A 97 -4.01 3.71 -8.21
N LEU A 98 -3.72 4.88 -8.77
CA LEU A 98 -3.97 6.17 -8.11
C LEU A 98 -5.47 6.49 -8.02
N SER A 99 -6.28 6.10 -9.00
CA SER A 99 -7.74 6.21 -8.93
C SER A 99 -8.29 5.40 -7.76
N TYR A 100 -7.83 4.17 -7.59
CA TYR A 100 -8.20 3.35 -6.44
C TYR A 100 -7.79 3.99 -5.11
N VAL A 101 -6.56 4.52 -5.03
CA VAL A 101 -6.08 5.25 -3.84
C VAL A 101 -6.95 6.48 -3.56
N LYS A 102 -7.36 7.23 -4.59
CA LYS A 102 -8.24 8.40 -4.47
C LYS A 102 -9.64 8.03 -3.97
N GLU A 103 -10.22 6.96 -4.50
CA GLU A 103 -11.52 6.43 -4.06
C GLU A 103 -11.49 6.02 -2.57
N HIS A 104 -10.36 5.47 -2.11
CA HIS A 104 -10.16 4.98 -0.74
C HIS A 104 -9.23 5.90 0.08
N ARG A 105 -9.17 7.21 -0.24
CA ARG A 105 -8.17 8.16 0.30
C ARG A 105 -8.11 8.22 1.82
N ASN A 106 -9.23 8.05 2.51
CA ASN A 106 -9.25 8.07 3.97
C ASN A 106 -8.50 6.87 4.58
N GLU A 107 -8.66 5.67 4.00
CA GLU A 107 -7.97 4.47 4.40
C GLU A 107 -6.46 4.60 4.09
N TYR A 108 -6.12 5.09 2.89
CA TYR A 108 -4.74 5.25 2.45
C TYR A 108 -4.00 6.38 3.18
N ARG A 109 -4.68 7.46 3.56
CA ARG A 109 -4.10 8.52 4.40
C ARG A 109 -3.64 7.98 5.75
N LEU A 110 -4.47 7.16 6.39
CA LEU A 110 -4.13 6.48 7.64
C LEU A 110 -2.99 5.47 7.43
N TYR A 111 -3.06 4.66 6.37
CA TYR A 111 -2.00 3.71 6.01
C TYR A 111 -0.66 4.42 5.79
N HIS A 112 -0.61 5.51 5.03
CA HIS A 112 0.62 6.26 4.77
C HIS A 112 1.21 6.90 6.04
N SER A 113 0.39 7.34 6.99
CA SER A 113 0.88 7.88 8.26
C SER A 113 1.58 6.85 9.15
N LEU A 114 1.33 5.56 8.93
CA LEU A 114 1.87 4.45 9.72
C LEU A 114 3.11 3.81 9.13
N THR A 115 3.33 3.96 7.83
CA THR A 115 4.30 3.17 7.07
C THR A 115 5.77 3.35 7.46
N ALA A 116 6.08 4.23 8.39
CA ALA A 116 7.43 4.32 8.96
C ALA A 116 7.82 3.06 9.77
N PHE A 117 6.85 2.28 10.28
CA PHE A 117 7.10 1.22 11.27
C PHE A 117 7.12 -0.22 10.75
N HIS A 118 6.39 -0.60 9.67
CA HIS A 118 6.09 -2.02 9.41
C HIS A 118 6.47 -2.59 8.03
N LYS A 119 7.39 -2.01 7.27
CA LYS A 119 7.59 -2.35 5.84
C LYS A 119 8.61 -3.43 5.48
N ALA A 120 9.25 -4.12 6.41
CA ALA A 120 10.41 -4.97 6.08
C ALA A 120 10.06 -6.22 5.22
N GLU A 121 9.01 -6.95 5.56
CA GLU A 121 8.68 -8.20 4.85
C GLU A 121 8.00 -7.97 3.49
N HIS A 122 7.10 -7.00 3.41
CA HIS A 122 6.43 -6.68 2.14
C HIS A 122 7.40 -6.18 1.09
N ARG A 123 8.39 -5.37 1.49
CA ARG A 123 9.48 -4.92 0.61
C ARG A 123 10.34 -6.05 0.10
N LYS A 124 10.51 -7.14 0.84
CA LYS A 124 11.32 -8.28 0.42
C LYS A 124 10.75 -8.98 -0.81
N GLY A 125 9.45 -9.25 -0.83
CA GLY A 125 8.77 -9.83 -2.00
C GLY A 125 8.89 -8.93 -3.23
N MET A 126 8.61 -7.64 -3.08
CA MET A 126 8.70 -6.64 -4.15
C MET A 126 10.15 -6.46 -4.65
N PHE A 127 11.14 -6.54 -3.77
CA PHE A 127 12.55 -6.51 -4.14
C PHE A 127 12.91 -7.64 -5.11
N GLU A 128 12.57 -8.88 -4.76
CA GLU A 128 12.95 -10.04 -5.57
C GLU A 128 12.16 -10.13 -6.88
N THR A 129 10.89 -9.74 -6.90
CA THR A 129 10.03 -9.94 -8.07
C THR A 129 10.01 -8.77 -9.06
N ILE A 130 10.33 -7.56 -8.62
CA ILE A 130 10.24 -6.36 -9.43
C ILE A 130 11.61 -5.69 -9.58
N PHE A 131 12.24 -5.32 -8.45
CA PHE A 131 13.44 -4.49 -8.48
C PHE A 131 14.69 -5.23 -8.96
N VAL A 132 14.92 -6.45 -8.50
CA VAL A 132 16.11 -7.24 -8.94
C VAL A 132 16.09 -7.50 -10.45
N PRO A 133 15.02 -8.01 -11.08
CA PRO A 133 14.99 -8.20 -12.52
C PRO A 133 15.18 -6.90 -13.31
N TRP A 134 14.56 -5.80 -12.84
CA TRP A 134 14.68 -4.52 -13.50
C TRP A 134 16.11 -3.95 -13.41
N LEU A 135 16.67 -3.82 -12.21
CA LEU A 135 18.00 -3.24 -12.02
C LEU A 135 19.09 -4.09 -12.68
N THR A 136 18.93 -5.42 -12.71
CA THR A 136 19.80 -6.31 -13.47
C THR A 136 19.73 -6.00 -14.96
N SER A 137 18.56 -5.73 -15.52
CA SER A 137 18.42 -5.34 -16.92
C SER A 137 19.05 -3.98 -17.25
N CYS A 138 19.21 -3.12 -16.23
CA CYS A 138 19.92 -1.84 -16.31
C CYS A 138 21.44 -1.98 -16.07
N GLY A 139 21.95 -3.21 -15.86
CA GLY A 139 23.37 -3.48 -15.65
C GLY A 139 23.84 -3.45 -14.19
N GLU A 140 22.95 -3.23 -13.21
CA GLU A 140 23.33 -3.32 -11.81
C GLU A 140 23.38 -4.79 -11.35
N THR A 141 24.46 -5.16 -10.68
CA THR A 141 24.69 -6.54 -10.19
C THR A 141 24.87 -6.59 -8.67
N ASP A 142 25.15 -5.46 -8.03
CA ASP A 142 25.30 -5.37 -6.57
C ASP A 142 23.93 -5.31 -5.88
N ARG A 143 23.54 -6.40 -5.24
CA ARG A 143 22.26 -6.50 -4.52
C ARG A 143 22.12 -5.50 -3.36
N ASN A 144 23.19 -5.00 -2.79
CA ASN A 144 23.10 -3.97 -1.75
C ASN A 144 22.79 -2.61 -2.39
N ARG A 145 23.40 -2.27 -3.51
CA ARG A 145 23.03 -1.07 -4.29
C ARG A 145 21.58 -1.13 -4.75
N MET A 146 21.13 -2.25 -5.28
CA MET A 146 19.74 -2.46 -5.67
C MET A 146 18.76 -2.18 -4.52
N LYS A 147 19.11 -2.52 -3.26
CA LYS A 147 18.27 -2.20 -2.09
C LYS A 147 18.20 -0.69 -1.83
N TYR A 148 19.30 0.03 -1.96
CA TYR A 148 19.30 1.50 -1.82
C TYR A 148 18.45 2.16 -2.90
N GLU A 149 18.58 1.73 -4.15
CA GLU A 149 17.79 2.24 -5.27
C GLU A 149 16.29 1.95 -5.07
N MET A 150 15.93 0.73 -4.68
CA MET A 150 14.54 0.41 -4.32
C MET A 150 14.00 1.35 -3.22
N HIS A 151 14.79 1.61 -2.17
CA HIS A 151 14.36 2.51 -1.10
C HIS A 151 14.17 3.94 -1.59
N TYR A 152 15.04 4.40 -2.48
CA TYR A 152 14.93 5.72 -3.11
C TYR A 152 13.64 5.84 -3.94
N TYR A 153 13.40 4.90 -4.85
CA TYR A 153 12.21 4.92 -5.71
C TYR A 153 10.92 4.78 -4.90
N LEU A 154 10.83 3.80 -4.01
CA LEU A 154 9.63 3.60 -3.18
C LEU A 154 9.42 4.78 -2.22
N GLY A 155 10.49 5.34 -1.68
CA GLY A 155 10.42 6.52 -0.82
C GLY A 155 9.88 7.74 -1.56
N GLY A 156 10.37 7.96 -2.79
CA GLY A 156 9.91 9.06 -3.64
C GLY A 156 8.43 8.93 -4.03
N VAL A 157 8.02 7.77 -4.50
CA VAL A 157 6.61 7.50 -4.83
C VAL A 157 5.72 7.65 -3.59
N HIS A 158 6.17 7.11 -2.45
CA HIS A 158 5.45 7.25 -1.19
C HIS A 158 5.25 8.71 -0.79
N ALA A 159 6.31 9.52 -0.84
CA ALA A 159 6.24 10.94 -0.48
C ALA A 159 5.30 11.74 -1.41
N LEU A 160 5.32 11.43 -2.73
CA LEU A 160 4.41 12.05 -3.69
C LEU A 160 2.94 11.70 -3.39
N VAL A 161 2.64 10.43 -3.16
CA VAL A 161 1.28 9.98 -2.84
C VAL A 161 0.82 10.53 -1.49
N GLU A 162 1.67 10.55 -0.47
CA GLU A 162 1.38 11.15 0.83
C GLU A 162 1.05 12.64 0.69
N ARG A 163 1.86 13.40 -0.07
CA ARG A 163 1.60 14.80 -0.34
C ARG A 163 0.26 15.01 -1.04
N TRP A 164 -0.04 14.21 -2.05
CA TRP A 164 -1.30 14.26 -2.76
C TRP A 164 -2.50 13.94 -1.86
N LEU A 165 -2.42 12.88 -1.06
CA LEU A 165 -3.43 12.52 -0.06
C LEU A 165 -3.64 13.63 0.99
N SER A 166 -2.56 14.32 1.43
CA SER A 166 -2.64 15.41 2.40
C SER A 166 -3.38 16.64 1.85
N ARG A 167 -3.45 16.79 0.52
CA ARG A 167 -4.20 17.82 -0.20
C ARG A 167 -5.58 17.36 -0.67
N ASP A 168 -6.08 16.29 -0.10
CA ASP A 168 -7.36 15.66 -0.46
C ASP A 168 -7.47 15.24 -1.93
N CYS A 169 -6.35 14.82 -2.52
CA CYS A 169 -6.23 14.45 -3.94
C CYS A 169 -6.70 15.57 -4.88
N ALA A 170 -6.29 16.81 -4.61
CA ALA A 170 -6.72 18.00 -5.36
C ALA A 170 -6.27 17.97 -6.82
N GLU A 171 -5.08 17.46 -7.08
CA GLU A 171 -4.54 17.34 -8.43
C GLU A 171 -5.19 16.17 -9.19
N PRO A 172 -5.35 16.24 -10.53
CA PRO A 172 -5.82 15.13 -11.35
C PRO A 172 -4.94 13.89 -11.21
N VAL A 173 -5.55 12.71 -11.28
CA VAL A 173 -4.84 11.42 -11.18
C VAL A 173 -3.77 11.28 -12.24
N GLU A 174 -4.07 11.73 -13.46
CA GLU A 174 -3.18 11.66 -14.61
C GLU A 174 -1.92 12.51 -14.43
N GLU A 175 -2.05 13.66 -13.78
CA GLU A 175 -0.93 14.56 -13.46
C GLU A 175 0.03 13.90 -12.46
N ILE A 176 -0.52 13.29 -11.39
CA ILE A 176 0.28 12.57 -10.40
C ILE A 176 0.93 11.33 -11.01
N ALA A 177 0.22 10.59 -11.87
CA ALA A 177 0.76 9.45 -12.58
C ALA A 177 1.94 9.85 -13.50
N ALA A 178 1.79 10.92 -14.25
CA ALA A 178 2.84 11.47 -15.10
C ALA A 178 4.06 11.94 -14.28
N LEU A 179 3.83 12.58 -13.14
CA LEU A 179 4.89 13.03 -12.24
C LEU A 179 5.68 11.84 -11.66
N ILE A 180 4.98 10.79 -11.20
CA ILE A 180 5.62 9.56 -10.70
C ILE A 180 6.46 8.94 -11.81
N ARG A 181 5.90 8.77 -13.02
CA ARG A 181 6.64 8.22 -14.17
C ARG A 181 7.91 9.02 -14.45
N ARG A 182 7.82 10.34 -14.55
CA ARG A 182 8.96 11.22 -14.82
C ARG A 182 10.07 11.08 -13.76
N VAL A 183 9.70 11.02 -12.48
CA VAL A 183 10.67 10.83 -11.39
C VAL A 183 11.34 9.46 -11.45
N MET A 184 10.60 8.43 -11.85
CA MET A 184 11.11 7.06 -11.97
C MET A 184 12.00 6.84 -13.20
N THR A 185 11.75 7.54 -14.31
CA THR A 185 12.51 7.39 -15.55
C THR A 185 13.71 8.35 -15.67
N GLY A 186 13.76 9.39 -14.81
CA GLY A 186 14.78 10.45 -14.89
C GLY A 186 14.48 11.49 -15.98
N PRO A 187 15.16 12.64 -15.97
CA PRO A 187 14.88 13.76 -16.88
C PRO A 187 15.32 13.59 -18.34
N GLY A 188 15.56 12.35 -18.82
CA GLY A 188 16.16 12.09 -20.13
C GLY A 188 15.35 11.24 -21.12
N THR A 189 14.17 10.72 -20.74
CA THR A 189 13.47 9.70 -21.57
C THR A 189 12.23 10.20 -22.31
N GLU A 190 11.97 11.50 -22.38
CA GLU A 190 10.78 12.05 -23.06
C GLU A 190 10.93 12.21 -24.59
N THR A 191 12.02 11.71 -25.24
CA THR A 191 12.36 12.14 -26.62
C THR A 191 12.15 11.07 -27.70
N GLU A 192 11.58 9.89 -27.46
CA GLU A 192 11.50 8.86 -28.50
C GLU A 192 10.06 8.44 -28.95
N GLU A 193 8.99 9.04 -28.44
CA GLU A 193 7.62 8.69 -28.89
C GLU A 193 6.95 9.72 -29.83
N GLN A 194 7.75 10.62 -30.46
CA GLN A 194 7.23 11.52 -31.51
C GLN A 194 8.10 11.46 -32.76
N GLN A 195 8.15 10.31 -33.44
CA GLN A 195 8.45 10.24 -34.88
C GLN A 195 7.67 9.11 -35.53
#